data_227c44910cb8e196891f2ee65c6553ec
#
_entry.id   227c44910cb8e196891f2ee65c6553ec
#
_cell.length_a   1.000
_cell.length_b   1.000
_cell.length_c   1.000
_cell.angle_alpha   90.00
_cell.angle_beta   90.00
_cell.angle_gamma   90.00
#
_symmetry.space_group_name_H-M   'P 1'
#
loop_
_entity.id
_entity.type
_entity.pdbx_description
1 polymer ?
#
loop_
_entity_poly.entity_id
_entity_poly.type
_entity_poly.pdbx_seq_one_letter_code
_entity_poly.pdbx_strand_id
1 'polypeptide(L)'
;MAVALRVPSVEALFDAWSPEPLERRPLGDEARQRILDAWSEASSRKHHPDGLTLTLPAAERREGLEDSILAAIRHDMEEMRVDAKRHWVRRAVRVRESRIGFAVFLVAIAISGLIDYGSDEGSLNTLVSQIFVVIAWVALWAPAFRLMTAASYRLGRHSFEQIAATAIEIRWA
;
A
#
# COMPACT_ATOMS: atom_id res chain seq x y z
N MET A 1 4.19 6.14 -23.31
CA MET A 1 3.21 5.05 -23.63
C MET A 1 2.08 5.15 -22.60
N ALA A 2 0.81 5.31 -23.03
CA ALA A 2 -0.33 5.40 -22.11
C ALA A 2 -0.77 4.00 -21.65
N VAL A 3 -1.19 3.92 -20.40
CA VAL A 3 -1.82 2.71 -19.83
C VAL A 3 -3.28 2.70 -20.27
N ALA A 4 -3.73 1.66 -20.96
CA ALA A 4 -5.11 1.52 -21.42
C ALA A 4 -5.86 0.51 -20.53
N LEU A 5 -6.98 0.93 -19.94
CA LEU A 5 -7.85 0.11 -19.12
C LEU A 5 -9.27 0.13 -19.70
N ARG A 6 -9.85 -1.05 -19.92
CA ARG A 6 -11.24 -1.17 -20.33
C ARG A 6 -12.14 -1.42 -19.13
N VAL A 7 -13.18 -0.60 -19.00
CA VAL A 7 -14.15 -0.66 -17.90
C VAL A 7 -15.52 -1.04 -18.45
N PRO A 8 -16.23 -2.00 -17.86
CA PRO A 8 -17.49 -2.52 -18.40
C PRO A 8 -18.64 -1.51 -18.33
N SER A 9 -18.66 -0.61 -17.37
CA SER A 9 -19.66 0.45 -17.21
C SER A 9 -19.12 1.59 -16.35
N VAL A 10 -19.76 2.76 -16.40
CA VAL A 10 -19.42 3.89 -15.52
C VAL A 10 -19.65 3.55 -14.06
N GLU A 11 -20.70 2.80 -13.75
CA GLU A 11 -20.97 2.37 -12.36
C GLU A 11 -19.88 1.46 -11.79
N ALA A 12 -19.25 0.64 -12.62
CA ALA A 12 -18.16 -0.24 -12.19
C ALA A 12 -16.88 0.51 -11.79
N LEU A 13 -16.76 1.80 -12.12
CA LEU A 13 -15.65 2.64 -11.68
C LEU A 13 -15.80 3.09 -10.23
N PHE A 14 -17.01 3.24 -9.74
CA PHE A 14 -17.31 3.93 -8.48
C PHE A 14 -17.86 2.99 -7.41
N ASP A 15 -17.72 3.41 -6.16
CA ASP A 15 -18.36 2.71 -5.05
C ASP A 15 -19.89 2.88 -5.14
N ALA A 16 -20.59 1.77 -5.35
CA ALA A 16 -22.05 1.73 -5.47
C ALA A 16 -22.79 2.15 -4.18
N TRP A 17 -22.12 2.10 -3.03
CA TRP A 17 -22.70 2.43 -1.72
C TRP A 17 -22.47 3.88 -1.30
N SER A 18 -21.67 4.63 -2.04
CA SER A 18 -21.41 6.03 -1.73
C SER A 18 -22.62 6.91 -2.08
N PRO A 19 -23.15 7.71 -1.12
CA PRO A 19 -24.24 8.63 -1.37
C PRO A 19 -23.78 9.93 -2.05
N GLU A 20 -22.50 10.09 -2.32
CA GLU A 20 -21.94 11.31 -2.87
C GLU A 20 -22.29 11.53 -4.34
N PRO A 21 -22.36 12.79 -4.80
CA PRO A 21 -22.51 13.09 -6.22
C PRO A 21 -21.35 12.56 -7.02
N LEU A 22 -21.56 12.31 -8.32
CA LEU A 22 -20.59 11.62 -9.18
C LEU A 22 -19.20 12.25 -9.14
N GLU A 23 -19.11 13.59 -9.11
CA GLU A 23 -17.85 14.35 -9.12
C GLU A 23 -16.97 14.13 -7.87
N ARG A 24 -17.54 13.62 -6.79
CA ARG A 24 -16.87 13.35 -5.52
C ARG A 24 -16.95 11.90 -5.09
N ARG A 25 -17.65 11.07 -5.89
CA ARG A 25 -17.82 9.66 -5.56
C ARG A 25 -16.48 8.94 -5.60
N PRO A 26 -16.11 8.22 -4.53
CA PRO A 26 -14.86 7.46 -4.48
C PRO A 26 -14.87 6.34 -5.52
N LEU A 27 -13.69 6.02 -6.04
CA LEU A 27 -13.51 4.85 -6.89
C LEU A 27 -13.80 3.57 -6.09
N GLY A 28 -14.45 2.61 -6.73
CA GLY A 28 -14.62 1.27 -6.18
C GLY A 28 -13.26 0.60 -5.97
N ASP A 29 -13.15 -0.21 -4.92
CA ASP A 29 -11.88 -0.87 -4.56
C ASP A 29 -11.31 -1.69 -5.70
N GLU A 30 -12.17 -2.40 -6.46
CA GLU A 30 -11.75 -3.19 -7.62
C GLU A 30 -11.22 -2.33 -8.76
N ALA A 31 -11.89 -1.24 -9.09
CA ALA A 31 -11.47 -0.30 -10.13
C ALA A 31 -10.13 0.35 -9.74
N ARG A 32 -10.00 0.77 -8.48
CA ARG A 32 -8.77 1.33 -7.92
C ARG A 32 -7.61 0.36 -8.02
N GLN A 33 -7.83 -0.89 -7.60
CA GLN A 33 -6.80 -1.92 -7.65
C GLN A 33 -6.35 -2.19 -9.08
N ARG A 34 -7.28 -2.31 -10.03
CA ARG A 34 -6.96 -2.52 -11.46
C ARG A 34 -6.15 -1.37 -12.06
N ILE A 35 -6.47 -0.12 -11.71
CA ILE A 35 -5.70 1.05 -12.15
C ILE A 35 -4.27 0.98 -11.61
N LEU A 36 -4.10 0.66 -10.33
CA LEU A 36 -2.79 0.55 -9.69
C LEU A 36 -1.95 -0.60 -10.25
N ASP A 37 -2.55 -1.75 -10.48
CA ASP A 37 -1.88 -2.93 -11.02
C ASP A 37 -1.40 -2.66 -12.45
N ALA A 38 -2.28 -2.11 -13.30
CA ALA A 38 -1.94 -1.74 -14.67
C ALA A 38 -0.84 -0.66 -14.72
N TRP A 39 -0.88 0.32 -13.81
CA TRP A 39 0.15 1.35 -13.68
C TRP A 39 1.48 0.77 -13.22
N SER A 40 1.48 -0.09 -12.22
CA SER A 40 2.69 -0.73 -11.68
C SER A 40 3.36 -1.63 -12.71
N GLU A 41 2.57 -2.38 -13.47
CA GLU A 41 3.06 -3.23 -14.56
C GLU A 41 3.71 -2.41 -15.68
N ALA A 42 3.10 -1.29 -16.06
CA ALA A 42 3.64 -0.38 -17.06
C ALA A 42 4.93 0.31 -16.57
N SER A 43 4.98 0.70 -15.30
CA SER A 43 6.16 1.36 -14.70
C SER A 43 7.35 0.41 -14.52
N SER A 44 7.12 -0.89 -14.37
CA SER A 44 8.20 -1.89 -14.24
C SER A 44 9.03 -2.08 -15.51
N ARG A 45 8.53 -1.65 -16.67
CA ARG A 45 9.16 -1.79 -18.01
C ARG A 45 10.14 -0.67 -18.37
N LYS A 46 10.80 -0.03 -17.42
CA LYS A 46 11.81 1.04 -17.63
C LYS A 46 11.32 2.35 -18.24
N HIS A 47 10.03 2.50 -18.51
CA HIS A 47 9.44 3.74 -19.00
C HIS A 47 8.26 4.09 -18.11
N HIS A 48 8.25 5.33 -17.61
CA HIS A 48 7.07 5.83 -16.91
C HIS A 48 5.95 6.01 -17.93
N PRO A 49 4.72 5.58 -17.60
CA PRO A 49 3.59 5.83 -18.49
C PRO A 49 3.29 7.34 -18.57
N ASP A 50 3.02 7.82 -19.79
CA ASP A 50 2.77 9.24 -20.05
C ASP A 50 1.29 9.61 -19.84
N GLY A 51 0.39 8.61 -19.67
CA GLY A 51 -1.04 8.82 -19.52
C GLY A 51 -1.79 7.57 -19.10
N LEU A 52 -3.01 7.78 -18.62
CA LEU A 52 -3.99 6.73 -18.34
C LEU A 52 -5.18 6.92 -19.29
N THR A 53 -5.49 5.91 -20.10
CA THR A 53 -6.65 5.91 -21.00
C THR A 53 -7.69 4.94 -20.46
N LEU A 54 -8.86 5.44 -20.11
CA LEU A 54 -10.01 4.64 -19.68
C LEU A 54 -10.96 4.48 -20.87
N THR A 55 -11.26 3.23 -21.25
CA THR A 55 -12.23 2.94 -22.30
C THR A 55 -13.56 2.53 -21.69
N LEU A 56 -14.60 3.32 -21.95
CA LEU A 56 -15.96 3.14 -21.45
C LEU A 56 -16.92 2.83 -22.61
N PRO A 57 -18.07 2.18 -22.35
CA PRO A 57 -19.08 1.90 -23.37
C PRO A 57 -19.68 3.17 -23.96
N ALA A 58 -19.70 3.28 -25.29
CA ALA A 58 -20.26 4.43 -25.98
C ALA A 58 -21.76 4.67 -25.67
N ALA A 59 -22.50 3.60 -25.33
CA ALA A 59 -23.91 3.68 -24.96
C ALA A 59 -24.18 4.51 -23.70
N GLU A 60 -23.21 4.67 -22.82
CA GLU A 60 -23.33 5.43 -21.57
C GLU A 60 -22.88 6.88 -21.72
N ARG A 61 -22.39 7.27 -22.88
CA ARG A 61 -21.89 8.63 -23.13
C ARG A 61 -23.01 9.66 -22.97
N ARG A 62 -22.79 10.65 -22.10
CA ARG A 62 -23.69 11.78 -21.88
C ARG A 62 -22.87 13.06 -21.80
N GLU A 63 -23.50 14.19 -22.14
CA GLU A 63 -22.88 15.50 -22.03
C GLU A 63 -22.47 15.80 -20.58
N GLY A 64 -21.25 16.26 -20.35
CA GLY A 64 -20.71 16.55 -19.02
C GLY A 64 -20.27 15.34 -18.20
N LEU A 65 -20.62 14.11 -18.60
CA LEU A 65 -20.26 12.90 -17.85
C LEU A 65 -18.75 12.67 -17.79
N GLU A 66 -18.04 12.97 -18.85
CA GLU A 66 -16.59 12.84 -18.93
C GLU A 66 -15.88 13.72 -17.90
N ASP A 67 -16.30 14.99 -17.81
CA ASP A 67 -15.76 15.94 -16.84
C ASP A 67 -16.04 15.50 -15.38
N SER A 68 -17.26 14.99 -15.13
CA SER A 68 -17.63 14.48 -13.81
C SER A 68 -16.80 13.26 -13.40
N ILE A 69 -16.56 12.32 -14.34
CA ILE A 69 -15.70 11.15 -14.08
C ILE A 69 -14.26 11.58 -13.81
N LEU A 70 -13.72 12.49 -14.63
CA LEU A 70 -12.36 12.99 -14.43
C LEU A 70 -12.21 13.73 -13.09
N ALA A 71 -13.22 14.52 -12.69
CA ALA A 71 -13.23 15.20 -11.40
C ALA A 71 -13.25 14.19 -10.24
N ALA A 72 -14.08 13.15 -10.32
CA ALA A 72 -14.15 12.10 -9.30
C ALA A 72 -12.83 11.34 -9.15
N ILE A 73 -12.21 10.93 -10.26
CA ILE A 73 -10.94 10.22 -10.22
C ILE A 73 -9.85 11.09 -9.58
N ARG A 74 -9.78 12.37 -9.95
CA ARG A 74 -8.81 13.30 -9.37
C ARG A 74 -9.06 13.52 -7.88
N HIS A 75 -10.32 13.62 -7.48
CA HIS A 75 -10.70 13.78 -6.08
C HIS A 75 -10.28 12.56 -5.24
N ASP A 76 -10.60 11.34 -5.69
CA ASP A 76 -10.23 10.09 -5.02
C ASP A 76 -8.71 9.94 -4.91
N MET A 77 -7.97 10.24 -5.96
CA MET A 77 -6.49 10.19 -5.94
C MET A 77 -5.88 11.21 -4.97
N GLU A 78 -6.46 12.41 -4.86
CA GLU A 78 -6.01 13.43 -3.91
C GLU A 78 -6.35 13.05 -2.47
N GLU A 79 -7.54 12.50 -2.19
CA GLU A 79 -7.90 11.96 -0.88
C GLU A 79 -6.94 10.85 -0.46
N MET A 80 -6.64 9.91 -1.36
CA MET A 80 -5.68 8.85 -1.13
C MET A 80 -4.28 9.40 -0.80
N ARG A 81 -3.86 10.47 -1.47
CA ARG A 81 -2.60 11.14 -1.17
C ARG A 81 -2.58 11.76 0.23
N VAL A 82 -3.68 12.40 0.63
CA VAL A 82 -3.83 13.01 1.96
C VAL A 82 -3.89 11.95 3.05
N ASP A 83 -4.65 10.88 2.82
CA ASP A 83 -4.77 9.77 3.76
C ASP A 83 -3.46 8.98 3.91
N ALA A 84 -2.73 8.78 2.84
CA ALA A 84 -1.39 8.21 2.90
C ALA A 84 -0.46 9.04 3.80
N LYS A 85 -0.55 10.39 3.76
CA LYS A 85 0.19 11.27 4.68
C LYS A 85 -0.28 11.13 6.13
N ARG A 86 -1.60 11.12 6.38
CA ARG A 86 -2.18 10.98 7.72
C ARG A 86 -1.85 9.62 8.35
N HIS A 87 -1.93 8.56 7.57
CA HIS A 87 -1.53 7.23 8.01
C HIS A 87 -0.03 7.13 8.32
N TRP A 88 0.81 7.85 7.59
CA TRP A 88 2.25 7.89 7.87
C TRP A 88 2.55 8.58 9.20
N VAL A 89 1.90 9.71 9.50
CA VAL A 89 2.05 10.43 10.79
C VAL A 89 1.56 9.57 11.95
N ARG A 90 0.40 8.92 11.85
CA ARG A 90 -0.10 7.98 12.87
C ARG A 90 0.81 6.76 13.04
N ARG A 91 1.50 6.34 12.00
CA ARG A 91 2.48 5.25 12.05
C ARG A 91 3.80 5.66 12.69
N ALA A 92 4.25 6.89 12.52
CA ALA A 92 5.43 7.42 13.20
C ALA A 92 5.29 7.36 14.73
N VAL A 93 4.07 7.54 15.26
CA VAL A 93 3.78 7.37 16.70
C VAL A 93 3.95 5.92 17.16
N ARG A 94 3.68 4.93 16.29
CA ARG A 94 3.87 3.50 16.59
C ARG A 94 5.33 3.02 16.47
N VAL A 95 6.26 3.87 16.05
CA VAL A 95 7.71 3.54 16.03
C VAL A 95 8.22 3.16 17.42
N ARG A 96 7.62 3.72 18.49
CA ARG A 96 7.97 3.37 19.88
C ARG A 96 7.78 1.87 20.17
N GLU A 97 6.69 1.25 19.72
CA GLU A 97 6.44 -0.18 19.94
C GLU A 97 7.42 -1.07 19.15
N SER A 98 7.82 -0.66 17.94
CA SER A 98 8.83 -1.37 17.17
C SER A 98 10.22 -1.30 17.82
N ARG A 99 10.53 -0.17 18.47
CA ARG A 99 11.80 -0.01 19.22
C ARG A 99 11.84 -0.92 20.44
N ILE A 100 10.71 -1.09 21.13
CA ILE A 100 10.60 -2.01 22.27
C ILE A 100 10.82 -3.46 21.81
N GLY A 101 10.15 -3.90 20.73
CA GLY A 101 10.34 -5.25 20.18
C GLY A 101 11.79 -5.51 19.79
N PHE A 102 12.44 -4.53 19.16
CA PHE A 102 13.86 -4.65 18.79
C PHE A 102 14.80 -4.66 20.02
N ALA A 103 14.50 -3.86 21.05
CA ALA A 103 15.25 -3.89 22.31
C ALA A 103 15.12 -5.24 23.03
N VAL A 104 13.90 -5.79 23.09
CA VAL A 104 13.65 -7.14 23.66
C VAL A 104 14.41 -8.20 22.87
N PHE A 105 14.43 -8.13 21.56
CA PHE A 105 15.21 -9.03 20.71
C PHE A 105 16.70 -8.97 21.05
N LEU A 106 17.31 -7.78 21.11
CA LEU A 106 18.73 -7.62 21.43
C LEU A 106 19.07 -8.13 22.83
N VAL A 107 18.23 -7.82 23.83
CA VAL A 107 18.41 -8.29 25.21
C VAL A 107 18.32 -9.81 25.30
N ALA A 108 17.33 -10.41 24.64
CA ALA A 108 17.12 -11.86 24.66
C ALA A 108 18.31 -12.60 24.00
N ILE A 109 18.81 -12.10 22.87
CA ILE A 109 19.99 -12.67 22.20
C ILE A 109 21.26 -12.52 23.05
N ALA A 110 21.44 -11.36 23.71
CA ALA A 110 22.58 -11.14 24.60
C ALA A 110 22.55 -12.10 25.80
N ILE A 111 21.38 -12.30 26.41
CA ILE A 111 21.22 -13.25 27.53
C ILE A 111 21.51 -14.69 27.06
N SER A 112 20.97 -15.08 25.89
CA SER A 112 21.24 -16.41 25.31
C SER A 112 22.75 -16.64 25.12
N GLY A 113 23.45 -15.66 24.51
CA GLY A 113 24.89 -15.74 24.31
C GLY A 113 25.71 -15.78 25.58
N LEU A 114 25.29 -15.05 26.63
CA LEU A 114 25.95 -15.09 27.95
C LEU A 114 25.78 -16.45 28.65
N ILE A 115 24.62 -17.08 28.52
CA ILE A 115 24.36 -18.42 29.05
C ILE A 115 25.25 -19.44 28.32
N ASP A 116 25.31 -19.39 27.03
CA ASP A 116 26.13 -20.32 26.23
C ASP A 116 27.64 -20.15 26.50
N TYR A 117 28.11 -18.90 26.73
CA TYR A 117 29.53 -18.61 27.02
C TYR A 117 29.93 -19.04 28.44
N GLY A 118 29.03 -18.93 29.40
CA GLY A 118 29.30 -19.21 30.83
C GLY A 118 29.03 -20.64 31.29
N SER A 119 28.53 -21.50 30.42
CA SER A 119 28.06 -22.85 30.80
C SER A 119 28.98 -23.93 30.25
N ASP A 120 29.44 -24.80 31.16
CA ASP A 120 29.87 -26.14 30.78
C ASP A 120 28.64 -26.90 30.22
N GLU A 121 28.87 -27.83 29.27
CA GLU A 121 27.85 -28.56 28.50
C GLU A 121 26.77 -29.26 29.35
N GLY A 122 25.86 -28.48 29.94
CA GLY A 122 24.72 -28.97 30.69
C GLY A 122 23.41 -28.83 29.88
N SER A 123 22.63 -29.88 29.77
CA SER A 123 21.39 -29.90 28.96
C SER A 123 20.36 -28.85 29.40
N LEU A 124 20.32 -28.44 30.66
CA LEU A 124 19.41 -27.40 31.16
C LEU A 124 19.79 -26.01 30.67
N ASN A 125 21.06 -25.68 30.62
CA ASN A 125 21.52 -24.38 30.14
C ASN A 125 21.25 -24.19 28.64
N THR A 126 21.42 -25.24 27.87
CA THR A 126 21.07 -25.26 26.44
C THR A 126 19.57 -25.05 26.26
N LEU A 127 18.70 -25.69 27.06
CA LEU A 127 17.26 -25.47 26.96
C LEU A 127 16.86 -24.02 27.31
N VAL A 128 17.46 -23.45 28.36
CA VAL A 128 17.21 -22.05 28.77
C VAL A 128 17.66 -21.08 27.65
N SER A 129 18.84 -21.27 27.11
CA SER A 129 19.35 -20.47 25.98
C SER A 129 18.39 -20.52 24.79
N GLN A 130 17.89 -21.71 24.41
CA GLN A 130 16.90 -21.86 23.32
C GLN A 130 15.59 -21.12 23.58
N ILE A 131 15.11 -21.09 24.84
CA ILE A 131 13.91 -20.29 25.18
C ILE A 131 14.13 -18.81 24.88
N PHE A 132 15.30 -18.25 25.23
CA PHE A 132 15.61 -16.86 24.90
C PHE A 132 15.71 -16.60 23.39
N VAL A 133 16.24 -17.54 22.62
CA VAL A 133 16.24 -17.46 21.16
C VAL A 133 14.81 -17.42 20.60
N VAL A 134 13.90 -18.24 21.13
CA VAL A 134 12.49 -18.23 20.70
C VAL A 134 11.81 -16.90 21.04
N ILE A 135 12.06 -16.36 22.26
CA ILE A 135 11.55 -15.05 22.66
C ILE A 135 12.07 -13.95 21.73
N ALA A 136 13.34 -13.99 21.38
CA ALA A 136 13.95 -13.06 20.44
C ALA A 136 13.27 -13.14 19.05
N TRP A 137 13.05 -14.33 18.55
CA TRP A 137 12.35 -14.56 17.27
C TRP A 137 10.94 -13.96 17.29
N VAL A 138 10.15 -14.25 18.30
CA VAL A 138 8.79 -13.72 18.44
C VAL A 138 8.81 -12.19 18.53
N ALA A 139 9.75 -11.60 19.30
CA ALA A 139 9.89 -10.16 19.43
C ALA A 139 10.27 -9.47 18.10
N LEU A 140 11.01 -10.16 17.22
CA LEU A 140 11.42 -9.65 15.91
C LEU A 140 10.29 -9.65 14.88
N TRP A 141 9.27 -10.52 15.01
CA TRP A 141 8.17 -10.63 14.04
C TRP A 141 7.44 -9.30 13.83
N ALA A 142 7.10 -8.61 14.90
CA ALA A 142 6.36 -7.35 14.80
C ALA A 142 7.15 -6.25 14.04
N PRO A 143 8.43 -5.97 14.34
CA PRO A 143 9.21 -5.02 13.55
C PRO A 143 9.47 -5.49 12.12
N ALA A 144 9.73 -6.78 11.89
CA ALA A 144 9.95 -7.33 10.54
C ALA A 144 8.72 -7.18 9.65
N PHE A 145 7.54 -7.56 10.14
CA PHE A 145 6.28 -7.40 9.42
C PHE A 145 5.98 -5.92 9.10
N ARG A 146 6.31 -5.01 10.02
CA ARG A 146 6.14 -3.56 9.80
C ARG A 146 7.09 -3.00 8.76
N LEU A 147 8.33 -3.47 8.72
CA LEU A 147 9.29 -3.08 7.67
C LEU A 147 8.80 -3.53 6.29
N MET A 148 8.32 -4.76 6.20
CA MET A 148 7.80 -5.33 4.96
C MET A 148 6.56 -4.56 4.46
N THR A 149 5.61 -4.27 5.35
CA THR A 149 4.45 -3.44 5.03
C THR A 149 4.82 -1.99 4.71
N ALA A 150 5.79 -1.39 5.39
CA ALA A 150 6.24 -0.02 5.10
C ALA A 150 6.90 0.08 3.72
N ALA A 151 7.63 -0.95 3.28
CA ALA A 151 8.21 -1.01 1.94
C ALA A 151 7.12 -1.07 0.87
N SER A 152 6.11 -1.92 1.04
CA SER A 152 4.96 -2.02 0.12
C SER A 152 4.21 -0.70 -0.04
N TYR A 153 4.01 0.03 1.07
CA TYR A 153 3.34 1.33 1.03
C TYR A 153 4.16 2.45 0.37
N ARG A 154 5.49 2.40 0.47
CA ARG A 154 6.35 3.38 -0.24
C ARG A 154 6.24 3.23 -1.75
N LEU A 155 6.18 2.00 -2.23
CA LEU A 155 5.97 1.70 -3.64
C LEU A 155 4.60 2.18 -4.12
N GLY A 156 3.51 1.88 -3.37
CA GLY A 156 2.17 2.33 -3.72
C GLY A 156 2.02 3.86 -3.73
N ARG A 157 2.60 4.57 -2.76
CA ARG A 157 2.51 6.03 -2.69
C ARG A 157 3.09 6.73 -3.93
N HIS A 158 4.20 6.24 -4.44
CA HIS A 158 4.82 6.83 -5.62
C HIS A 158 3.93 6.69 -6.86
N SER A 159 3.22 5.57 -6.97
CA SER A 159 2.24 5.34 -8.03
C SER A 159 1.05 6.32 -7.96
N PHE A 160 0.50 6.59 -6.77
CA PHE A 160 -0.62 7.54 -6.62
C PHE A 160 -0.21 8.97 -6.98
N GLU A 161 0.95 9.43 -6.54
CA GLU A 161 1.47 10.77 -6.89
C GLU A 161 1.70 10.91 -8.39
N GLN A 162 2.17 9.86 -9.04
CA GLN A 162 2.38 9.82 -10.49
C GLN A 162 1.06 9.81 -11.25
N ILE A 163 0.10 8.97 -10.90
CA ILE A 163 -1.21 8.90 -11.55
C ILE A 163 -1.96 10.22 -11.41
N ALA A 164 -1.94 10.84 -10.22
CA ALA A 164 -2.60 12.12 -9.98
C ALA A 164 -2.01 13.28 -10.82
N ALA A 165 -0.71 13.20 -11.15
CA ALA A 165 -0.02 14.20 -11.97
C ALA A 165 -0.11 13.92 -13.48
N THR A 166 -0.64 12.75 -13.87
CA THR A 166 -0.64 12.28 -15.25
C THR A 166 -1.95 12.64 -15.96
N ALA A 167 -1.89 12.80 -17.28
CA ALA A 167 -3.08 13.03 -18.10
C ALA A 167 -3.97 11.78 -18.11
N ILE A 168 -5.25 11.96 -17.76
CA ILE A 168 -6.26 10.91 -17.82
C ILE A 168 -7.16 11.22 -19.00
N GLU A 169 -7.27 10.29 -19.94
CA GLU A 169 -8.08 10.38 -21.14
C GLU A 169 -9.22 9.35 -21.09
N ILE A 170 -10.44 9.77 -21.38
CA ILE A 170 -11.59 8.88 -21.50
C ILE A 170 -11.88 8.63 -22.97
N ARG A 171 -11.97 7.36 -23.36
CA ARG A 171 -12.37 6.92 -24.70
C ARG A 171 -13.68 6.16 -24.63
N TRP A 172 -14.56 6.48 -25.53
CA TRP A 172 -15.87 5.83 -25.68
C TRP A 172 -15.81 4.84 -26.85
N ALA A 173 -16.03 3.55 -26.57
CA ALA A 173 -15.94 2.47 -27.56
C ALA A 173 -17.15 1.52 -27.49
#